data_4ab9506b14d319dffdefd2a617bdea72
#
_entry.id   4ab9506b14d319dffdefd2a617bdea72
#
_cell.length_a   1.000
_cell.length_b   1.000
_cell.length_c   1.000
_cell.angle_alpha   90.00
_cell.angle_beta   90.00
_cell.angle_gamma   90.00
#
_symmetry.space_group_name_H-M   'P 1'
#
loop_
_entity.id
_entity.type
_entity.pdbx_description
1 polymer ?
#
loop_
_entity_poly.entity_id
_entity_poly.type
_entity_poly.pdbx_seq_one_letter_code
_entity_poly.pdbx_strand_id
1 'polypeptide(L)'
;MKSSVIIFPGSNCDRDMDVALKKFGFKNQMVWHNDANIPKSDLIVLPGGFSYGDYLRCGSIAAKSKIIKSVVDFANSGGLVLGICNGFQILIETGLLPGALLTNKYLKFICKNVFVKLDENESKYFKKIKKNILELHIAHNDGNYFCTDDELKSLDDNNQIAVKYCSKDGDVSENYNPNGSIKNIAGIFNKNKNILGMMPHPERVIDRSLSSEDGTFFFKNLIENLR
;
A
#
# COMPACT_ATOMS: atom_id res chain seq x y z
N MET A 1 11.81 3.37 16.34
CA MET A 1 11.52 4.04 15.08
C MET A 1 10.27 4.86 15.21
N LYS A 2 10.15 5.94 14.42
CA LYS A 2 9.01 6.84 14.43
C LYS A 2 8.24 6.68 13.14
N SER A 3 6.90 6.69 13.20
CA SER A 3 6.04 6.69 12.03
C SER A 3 4.97 7.77 12.13
N SER A 4 4.49 8.22 10.99
CA SER A 4 3.34 9.12 10.88
C SER A 4 2.29 8.51 9.96
N VAL A 5 1.08 8.33 10.46
CA VAL A 5 -0.10 7.96 9.68
C VAL A 5 -0.88 9.21 9.35
N ILE A 6 -1.09 9.47 8.06
CA ILE A 6 -1.82 10.65 7.59
C ILE A 6 -3.31 10.34 7.59
N ILE A 7 -4.10 11.18 8.26
CA ILE A 7 -5.55 11.02 8.37
C ILE A 7 -6.24 11.99 7.40
N PHE A 8 -7.06 11.45 6.51
CA PHE A 8 -7.96 12.24 5.67
C PHE A 8 -9.41 12.07 6.14
N PRO A 9 -10.30 13.01 5.86
CA PRO A 9 -11.72 12.79 6.06
C PRO A 9 -12.17 11.51 5.35
N GLY A 10 -12.73 10.53 6.09
CA GLY A 10 -13.14 9.24 5.54
C GLY A 10 -12.06 8.14 5.52
N SER A 11 -10.84 8.39 6.00
CA SER A 11 -9.86 7.33 6.28
C SER A 11 -10.36 6.47 7.44
N ASN A 12 -10.80 5.25 7.18
CA ASN A 12 -11.35 4.38 8.22
C ASN A 12 -10.44 3.19 8.61
N CYS A 13 -9.30 3.00 7.91
CA CYS A 13 -8.27 2.03 8.25
C CYS A 13 -7.06 2.69 8.95
N ASP A 14 -7.13 3.96 9.28
CA ASP A 14 -6.09 4.71 9.97
C ASP A 14 -5.80 4.16 11.38
N ARG A 15 -6.87 3.78 12.11
CA ARG A 15 -6.75 3.16 13.44
C ARG A 15 -6.18 1.75 13.39
N ASP A 16 -6.58 0.94 12.40
CA ASP A 16 -6.02 -0.40 12.18
C ASP A 16 -4.52 -0.29 11.94
N MET A 17 -4.10 0.67 11.13
CA MET A 17 -2.69 0.96 10.86
C MET A 17 -1.93 1.45 12.10
N ASP A 18 -2.53 2.34 12.90
CA ASP A 18 -1.93 2.81 14.17
C ASP A 18 -1.69 1.64 15.13
N VAL A 19 -2.69 0.77 15.29
CA VAL A 19 -2.58 -0.43 16.14
C VAL A 19 -1.48 -1.35 15.61
N ALA A 20 -1.44 -1.62 14.31
CA ALA A 20 -0.41 -2.47 13.71
C ALA A 20 0.99 -1.90 13.94
N LEU A 21 1.23 -0.63 13.62
CA LEU A 21 2.54 0.00 13.79
C LEU A 21 3.00 -0.02 15.25
N LYS A 22 2.13 0.29 16.20
CA LYS A 22 2.44 0.24 17.65
C LYS A 22 2.74 -1.16 18.13
N LYS A 23 1.95 -2.17 17.69
CA LYS A 23 2.18 -3.60 18.00
C LYS A 23 3.58 -4.06 17.59
N PHE A 24 4.10 -3.56 16.47
CA PHE A 24 5.44 -3.91 15.96
C PHE A 24 6.54 -2.92 16.38
N GLY A 25 6.28 -2.03 17.33
CA GLY A 25 7.28 -1.22 18.02
C GLY A 25 7.60 0.13 17.37
N PHE A 26 6.74 0.64 16.50
CA PHE A 26 6.82 2.02 16.05
C PHE A 26 6.23 2.97 17.09
N LYS A 27 6.88 4.12 17.30
CA LYS A 27 6.28 5.28 17.95
C LYS A 27 5.48 6.04 16.91
N ASN A 28 4.21 5.64 16.73
CA ASN A 28 3.34 6.21 15.70
C ASN A 28 2.67 7.49 16.17
N GLN A 29 2.52 8.45 15.26
CA GLN A 29 1.75 9.67 15.40
C GLN A 29 0.69 9.75 14.31
N MET A 30 -0.51 10.18 14.69
CA MET A 30 -1.60 10.44 13.75
C MET A 30 -1.51 11.92 13.33
N VAL A 31 -1.44 12.20 12.03
CA VAL A 31 -1.24 13.53 11.45
C VAL A 31 -2.43 13.88 10.57
N TRP A 32 -3.04 15.03 10.86
CA TRP A 32 -4.22 15.47 10.13
C TRP A 32 -3.85 16.07 8.76
N HIS A 33 -4.62 15.74 7.72
CA HIS A 33 -4.36 16.15 6.34
C HIS A 33 -4.22 17.67 6.12
N ASN A 34 -4.75 18.47 7.03
CA ASN A 34 -4.68 19.94 6.96
C ASN A 34 -3.49 20.54 7.71
N ASP A 35 -2.69 19.72 8.40
CA ASP A 35 -1.45 20.15 9.01
C ASP A 35 -0.45 20.56 7.92
N ALA A 36 0.44 21.52 8.24
CA ALA A 36 1.42 21.97 7.26
C ALA A 36 2.66 21.07 7.20
N ASN A 37 3.00 20.44 8.32
CA ASN A 37 4.25 19.71 8.48
C ASN A 37 4.01 18.32 9.07
N ILE A 38 4.85 17.38 8.63
CA ILE A 38 4.90 16.03 9.21
C ILE A 38 5.99 16.02 10.29
N PRO A 39 5.72 15.49 11.49
CA PRO A 39 6.75 15.28 12.51
C PRO A 39 7.89 14.41 11.98
N LYS A 40 9.11 14.58 12.52
CA LYS A 40 10.27 13.77 12.14
C LYS A 40 9.93 12.28 12.25
N SER A 41 9.93 11.58 11.11
CA SER A 41 9.52 10.19 10.96
C SER A 41 10.53 9.39 10.15
N ASP A 42 10.60 8.09 10.41
CA ASP A 42 11.36 7.12 9.63
C ASP A 42 10.47 6.49 8.54
N LEU A 43 9.14 6.53 8.76
CA LEU A 43 8.11 5.99 7.86
C LEU A 43 6.88 6.91 7.86
N ILE A 44 6.37 7.24 6.68
CA ILE A 44 5.05 7.85 6.49
C ILE A 44 4.10 6.81 5.91
N VAL A 45 2.87 6.75 6.43
CA VAL A 45 1.83 5.86 5.92
C VAL A 45 0.60 6.65 5.50
N LEU A 46 0.16 6.41 4.27
CA LEU A 46 -1.14 6.79 3.75
C LEU A 46 -2.06 5.57 3.91
N PRO A 47 -3.02 5.59 4.85
CA PRO A 47 -3.82 4.42 5.19
C PRO A 47 -4.93 4.17 4.16
N GLY A 48 -5.57 3.02 4.28
CA GLY A 48 -6.77 2.70 3.55
C GLY A 48 -8.00 3.47 4.06
N GLY A 49 -9.07 3.37 3.30
CA GLY A 49 -10.35 4.00 3.58
C GLY A 49 -10.99 4.57 2.33
N PHE A 50 -11.84 5.58 2.53
CA PHE A 50 -12.58 6.28 1.48
C PHE A 50 -12.38 7.78 1.64
N SER A 51 -11.16 8.26 1.40
CA SER A 51 -10.81 9.66 1.62
C SER A 51 -11.75 10.58 0.85
N TYR A 52 -12.37 11.51 1.57
CA TYR A 52 -13.41 12.42 1.06
C TYR A 52 -14.59 11.71 0.38
N GLY A 53 -14.90 10.44 0.78
CA GLY A 53 -15.99 9.64 0.22
C GLY A 53 -15.75 9.17 -1.21
N ASP A 54 -14.50 9.13 -1.66
CA ASP A 54 -14.10 8.75 -3.03
C ASP A 54 -14.78 9.58 -4.15
N TYR A 55 -15.21 10.80 -3.81
CA TYR A 55 -15.78 11.71 -4.81
C TYR A 55 -14.79 12.02 -5.92
N LEU A 56 -15.28 12.15 -7.15
CA LEU A 56 -14.55 12.29 -8.40
C LEU A 56 -13.82 10.99 -8.75
N ARG A 57 -12.65 10.78 -8.21
CA ARG A 57 -11.81 9.58 -8.36
C ARG A 57 -11.13 9.32 -7.03
N CYS A 58 -11.06 8.03 -6.63
CA CYS A 58 -10.47 7.64 -5.36
C CYS A 58 -9.08 8.25 -5.17
N GLY A 59 -8.86 8.89 -4.02
CA GLY A 59 -7.60 9.55 -3.70
C GLY A 59 -7.38 10.94 -4.31
N SER A 60 -8.15 11.35 -5.33
CA SER A 60 -7.87 12.58 -6.09
C SER A 60 -7.98 13.86 -5.25
N ILE A 61 -8.98 13.96 -4.37
CA ILE A 61 -9.13 15.12 -3.47
C ILE A 61 -8.05 15.08 -2.38
N ALA A 62 -7.79 13.90 -1.81
CA ALA A 62 -6.74 13.73 -0.81
C ALA A 62 -5.36 14.14 -1.34
N ALA A 63 -5.05 13.82 -2.61
CA ALA A 63 -3.82 14.24 -3.28
C ALA A 63 -3.64 15.77 -3.40
N LYS A 64 -4.68 16.56 -3.16
CA LYS A 64 -4.63 18.04 -3.11
C LYS A 64 -4.58 18.59 -1.69
N SER A 65 -4.60 17.74 -0.66
CA SER A 65 -4.54 18.17 0.72
C SER A 65 -3.21 18.83 1.06
N LYS A 66 -3.22 19.76 2.01
CA LYS A 66 -2.07 20.58 2.39
C LYS A 66 -0.84 19.75 2.78
N ILE A 67 -1.05 18.64 3.51
CA ILE A 67 0.01 17.75 3.99
C ILE A 67 0.76 17.05 2.86
N ILE A 68 0.13 16.85 1.69
CA ILE A 68 0.70 16.08 0.58
C ILE A 68 2.01 16.67 0.09
N LYS A 69 2.16 17.99 0.10
CA LYS A 69 3.46 18.61 -0.23
C LYS A 69 4.57 18.06 0.66
N SER A 70 4.35 18.00 1.97
CA SER A 70 5.33 17.45 2.91
C SER A 70 5.57 15.95 2.72
N VAL A 71 4.55 15.18 2.32
CA VAL A 71 4.70 13.75 1.94
C VAL A 71 5.60 13.62 0.71
N VAL A 72 5.34 14.41 -0.33
CA VAL A 72 6.12 14.40 -1.58
C VAL A 72 7.58 14.81 -1.33
N ASP A 73 7.81 15.87 -0.56
CA ASP A 73 9.15 16.34 -0.21
C ASP A 73 9.92 15.27 0.59
N PHE A 74 9.26 14.61 1.55
CA PHE A 74 9.83 13.49 2.32
C PHE A 74 10.16 12.30 1.42
N ALA A 75 9.26 11.91 0.54
CA ALA A 75 9.46 10.81 -0.40
C ALA A 75 10.65 11.08 -1.35
N ASN A 76 10.72 12.29 -1.91
CA ASN A 76 11.78 12.71 -2.83
C ASN A 76 13.15 12.82 -2.15
N SER A 77 13.18 13.07 -0.83
CA SER A 77 14.41 13.03 -0.03
C SER A 77 14.87 11.61 0.33
N GLY A 78 14.19 10.56 -0.17
CA GLY A 78 14.49 9.17 0.10
C GLY A 78 13.81 8.59 1.34
N GLY A 79 12.88 9.32 1.93
CA GLY A 79 12.06 8.86 3.06
C GLY A 79 11.13 7.72 2.65
N LEU A 80 10.84 6.80 3.57
CA LEU A 80 9.97 5.65 3.29
C LEU A 80 8.49 6.03 3.36
N VAL A 81 7.74 5.74 2.30
CA VAL A 81 6.30 5.99 2.22
C VAL A 81 5.55 4.71 1.85
N LEU A 82 4.57 4.36 2.67
CA LEU A 82 3.68 3.21 2.47
C LEU A 82 2.26 3.70 2.19
N GLY A 83 1.69 3.31 1.05
CA GLY A 83 0.28 3.55 0.72
C GLY A 83 -0.50 2.25 0.67
N ILE A 84 -1.53 2.11 1.50
CA ILE A 84 -2.39 0.93 1.53
C ILE A 84 -3.77 1.29 0.96
N CYS A 85 -4.27 0.51 -0.01
CA CYS A 85 -5.59 0.64 -0.62
C CYS A 85 -5.84 2.11 -1.08
N ASN A 86 -6.65 2.89 -0.39
CA ASN A 86 -6.85 4.31 -0.70
C ASN A 86 -5.53 5.11 -0.65
N GLY A 87 -4.59 4.76 0.24
CA GLY A 87 -3.25 5.35 0.26
C GLY A 87 -2.46 5.08 -1.02
N PHE A 88 -2.60 3.90 -1.63
CA PHE A 88 -2.01 3.60 -2.93
C PHE A 88 -2.63 4.44 -4.04
N GLN A 89 -3.96 4.61 -4.04
CA GLN A 89 -4.67 5.50 -4.96
C GLN A 89 -4.15 6.94 -4.83
N ILE A 90 -3.95 7.45 -3.62
CA ILE A 90 -3.37 8.77 -3.37
C ILE A 90 -1.94 8.88 -3.93
N LEU A 91 -1.10 7.85 -3.75
CA LEU A 91 0.28 7.86 -4.29
C LEU A 91 0.32 7.93 -5.82
N ILE A 92 -0.62 7.28 -6.50
CA ILE A 92 -0.78 7.40 -7.95
C ILE A 92 -1.26 8.80 -8.33
N GLU A 93 -2.28 9.33 -7.67
CA GLU A 93 -2.82 10.67 -7.94
C GLU A 93 -1.81 11.81 -7.70
N THR A 94 -0.83 11.58 -6.83
CA THR A 94 0.29 12.53 -6.61
C THR A 94 1.41 12.41 -7.64
N GLY A 95 1.40 11.37 -8.49
CA GLY A 95 2.48 11.04 -9.42
C GLY A 95 3.71 10.42 -8.75
N LEU A 96 3.65 10.05 -7.48
CA LEU A 96 4.74 9.34 -6.78
C LEU A 96 4.87 7.88 -7.23
N LEU A 97 3.79 7.30 -7.75
CA LEU A 97 3.77 5.98 -8.38
C LEU A 97 3.11 6.08 -9.77
N PRO A 98 3.57 5.29 -10.76
CA PRO A 98 3.01 5.30 -12.11
C PRO A 98 1.70 4.51 -12.22
N GLY A 99 1.01 4.67 -13.37
CA GLY A 99 -0.20 3.94 -13.72
C GLY A 99 -1.48 4.55 -13.17
N ALA A 100 -2.53 3.75 -13.08
CA ALA A 100 -3.85 4.14 -12.59
C ALA A 100 -4.52 2.99 -11.84
N LEU A 101 -5.43 3.31 -10.92
CA LEU A 101 -6.32 2.33 -10.31
C LEU A 101 -7.74 2.57 -10.83
N LEU A 102 -8.24 1.60 -11.59
CA LEU A 102 -9.54 1.62 -12.24
C LEU A 102 -10.56 0.83 -11.41
N THR A 103 -11.83 1.00 -11.74
CA THR A 103 -12.90 0.18 -11.19
C THR A 103 -12.66 -1.30 -11.48
N ASN A 104 -12.94 -2.15 -10.51
CA ASN A 104 -12.77 -3.59 -10.62
C ASN A 104 -13.46 -4.16 -11.87
N LYS A 105 -12.87 -5.18 -12.51
CA LYS A 105 -13.34 -5.79 -13.77
C LYS A 105 -14.85 -6.07 -13.83
N TYR A 106 -15.46 -6.44 -12.70
CA TYR A 106 -16.89 -6.78 -12.64
C TYR A 106 -17.77 -5.66 -12.09
N LEU A 107 -17.25 -4.44 -11.97
CA LEU A 107 -17.96 -3.23 -11.48
C LEU A 107 -18.60 -3.45 -10.11
N LYS A 108 -17.96 -4.22 -9.24
CA LYS A 108 -18.44 -4.56 -7.89
C LYS A 108 -17.38 -4.27 -6.85
N PHE A 109 -17.84 -3.82 -5.69
CA PHE A 109 -17.00 -3.78 -4.49
C PHE A 109 -16.61 -5.21 -4.12
N ILE A 110 -15.31 -5.44 -3.88
CA ILE A 110 -14.76 -6.74 -3.50
C ILE A 110 -14.25 -6.63 -2.08
N CYS A 111 -14.76 -7.50 -1.18
CA CYS A 111 -14.29 -7.63 0.19
C CYS A 111 -14.06 -9.12 0.48
N LYS A 112 -12.80 -9.54 0.49
CA LYS A 112 -12.42 -10.95 0.72
C LYS A 112 -10.95 -11.10 1.07
N ASN A 113 -10.59 -12.31 1.55
CA ASN A 113 -9.18 -12.73 1.63
C ASN A 113 -8.66 -13.09 0.25
N VAL A 114 -7.41 -12.76 0.01
CA VAL A 114 -6.64 -13.11 -1.20
C VAL A 114 -5.26 -13.55 -0.80
N PHE A 115 -4.65 -14.43 -1.59
CA PHE A 115 -3.23 -14.69 -1.48
C PHE A 115 -2.45 -13.73 -2.36
N VAL A 116 -1.35 -13.23 -1.82
CA VAL A 116 -0.42 -12.38 -2.56
C VAL A 116 0.99 -12.91 -2.42
N LYS A 117 1.75 -12.80 -3.49
CA LYS A 117 3.18 -13.07 -3.54
C LYS A 117 3.93 -11.75 -3.50
N LEU A 118 4.78 -11.61 -2.49
CA LEU A 118 5.70 -10.49 -2.37
C LEU A 118 6.97 -10.80 -3.16
N ASP A 119 7.44 -9.83 -3.92
CA ASP A 119 8.68 -9.97 -4.68
C ASP A 119 9.88 -9.66 -3.78
N GLU A 120 10.72 -10.66 -3.52
CA GLU A 120 11.93 -10.49 -2.72
C GLU A 120 12.92 -9.58 -3.46
N ASN A 121 13.35 -8.52 -2.81
CA ASN A 121 14.27 -7.56 -3.39
C ASN A 121 15.06 -6.81 -2.31
N GLU A 122 15.98 -5.95 -2.71
CA GLU A 122 16.82 -5.17 -1.79
C GLU A 122 16.13 -3.96 -1.15
N SER A 123 14.80 -3.79 -1.36
CA SER A 123 14.05 -2.72 -0.69
C SER A 123 13.99 -2.92 0.82
N LYS A 124 13.88 -1.83 1.56
CA LYS A 124 13.64 -1.89 3.02
C LYS A 124 12.29 -2.53 3.38
N TYR A 125 11.39 -2.70 2.42
CA TYR A 125 10.12 -3.37 2.62
C TYR A 125 10.24 -4.89 2.59
N PHE A 126 11.03 -5.47 1.65
CA PHE A 126 11.00 -6.91 1.38
C PHE A 126 12.38 -7.60 1.41
N LYS A 127 13.42 -6.89 1.83
CA LYS A 127 14.74 -7.50 2.00
C LYS A 127 14.68 -8.63 3.02
N LYS A 128 15.19 -9.82 2.65
CA LYS A 128 15.24 -11.04 3.50
C LYS A 128 13.86 -11.45 4.06
N ILE A 129 12.81 -11.32 3.27
CA ILE A 129 11.48 -11.72 3.72
C ILE A 129 11.41 -13.23 3.96
N LYS A 130 10.91 -13.63 5.14
CA LYS A 130 10.87 -15.05 5.56
C LYS A 130 9.70 -15.83 4.96
N LYS A 131 8.61 -15.15 4.66
CA LYS A 131 7.40 -15.70 4.05
C LYS A 131 6.95 -14.73 2.97
N ASN A 132 6.99 -15.16 1.72
CA ASN A 132 6.68 -14.30 0.58
C ASN A 132 5.26 -14.52 0.01
N ILE A 133 4.53 -15.54 0.45
CA ILE A 133 3.11 -15.75 0.12
C ILE A 133 2.30 -15.47 1.36
N LEU A 134 1.45 -14.43 1.31
CA LEU A 134 0.66 -13.98 2.44
C LEU A 134 -0.84 -14.02 2.09
N GLU A 135 -1.66 -14.43 3.07
CA GLU A 135 -3.10 -14.27 3.00
C GLU A 135 -3.47 -12.92 3.61
N LEU A 136 -3.94 -11.99 2.78
CA LEU A 136 -4.29 -10.63 3.16
C LEU A 136 -5.74 -10.31 2.79
N HIS A 137 -6.30 -9.26 3.39
CA HIS A 137 -7.62 -8.74 3.03
C HIS A 137 -7.52 -7.74 1.87
N ILE A 138 -8.55 -7.74 1.01
CA ILE A 138 -8.86 -6.63 0.10
C ILE A 138 -10.29 -6.15 0.35
N ALA A 139 -10.49 -4.82 0.26
CA ALA A 139 -11.81 -4.19 0.40
C ALA A 139 -11.85 -2.90 -0.45
N HIS A 140 -12.22 -3.02 -1.73
CA HIS A 140 -12.17 -1.90 -2.68
C HIS A 140 -13.15 -2.06 -3.84
N ASN A 141 -13.55 -0.92 -4.42
CA ASN A 141 -14.25 -0.84 -5.70
C ASN A 141 -13.27 -0.54 -6.85
N ASP A 142 -12.29 0.31 -6.62
CA ASP A 142 -11.29 0.75 -7.59
C ASP A 142 -9.90 0.24 -7.19
N GLY A 143 -9.63 -1.02 -7.51
CA GLY A 143 -8.37 -1.70 -7.21
C GLY A 143 -7.70 -2.33 -8.42
N ASN A 144 -8.29 -2.19 -9.61
CA ASN A 144 -7.79 -2.73 -10.86
C ASN A 144 -6.62 -1.86 -11.36
N TYR A 145 -5.39 -2.32 -11.10
CA TYR A 145 -4.19 -1.61 -11.55
C TYR A 145 -4.04 -1.69 -13.06
N PHE A 146 -3.90 -0.54 -13.68
CA PHE A 146 -3.71 -0.34 -15.11
C PHE A 146 -2.48 0.51 -15.38
N CYS A 147 -1.72 0.16 -16.42
CA CYS A 147 -0.64 0.97 -16.96
C CYS A 147 -0.50 0.69 -18.47
N THR A 148 0.18 1.56 -19.20
CA THR A 148 0.52 1.34 -20.60
C THR A 148 1.57 0.25 -20.76
N ASP A 149 1.74 -0.30 -21.97
CA ASP A 149 2.75 -1.33 -22.25
C ASP A 149 4.18 -0.80 -21.98
N ASP A 150 4.46 0.46 -22.26
CA ASP A 150 5.76 1.09 -21.98
C ASP A 150 6.00 1.24 -20.48
N GLU A 151 4.98 1.65 -19.72
CA GLU A 151 5.06 1.69 -18.25
C GLU A 151 5.24 0.30 -17.66
N LEU A 152 4.50 -0.70 -18.17
CA LEU A 152 4.62 -2.08 -17.71
C LEU A 152 6.03 -2.62 -17.96
N LYS A 153 6.60 -2.38 -19.14
CA LYS A 153 7.98 -2.72 -19.45
C LYS A 153 8.95 -2.02 -18.51
N SER A 154 8.74 -0.73 -18.23
CA SER A 154 9.57 0.02 -17.28
C SER A 154 9.48 -0.54 -15.86
N LEU A 155 8.28 -0.97 -15.41
CA LEU A 155 8.09 -1.62 -14.11
C LEU A 155 8.84 -2.96 -14.02
N ASP A 156 8.76 -3.78 -15.07
CA ASP A 156 9.49 -5.05 -15.15
C ASP A 156 11.02 -4.83 -15.18
N ASP A 157 11.53 -3.97 -16.07
CA ASP A 157 12.95 -3.70 -16.25
C ASP A 157 13.63 -3.14 -14.97
N ASN A 158 12.87 -2.38 -14.16
CA ASN A 158 13.37 -1.79 -12.90
C ASN A 158 13.00 -2.60 -11.65
N ASN A 159 12.39 -3.81 -11.81
CA ASN A 159 11.92 -4.64 -10.68
C ASN A 159 11.03 -3.84 -9.70
N GLN A 160 10.06 -3.09 -10.24
CA GLN A 160 9.15 -2.25 -9.46
C GLN A 160 7.84 -2.95 -9.09
N ILE A 161 7.54 -4.12 -9.68
CA ILE A 161 6.36 -4.90 -9.32
C ILE A 161 6.62 -5.55 -7.96
N ALA A 162 5.95 -5.06 -6.93
CA ALA A 162 6.21 -5.41 -5.55
C ALA A 162 5.37 -6.58 -5.04
N VAL A 163 4.11 -6.63 -5.46
CA VAL A 163 3.10 -7.56 -4.95
C VAL A 163 2.22 -8.04 -6.11
N LYS A 164 1.98 -9.35 -6.20
CA LYS A 164 1.07 -9.95 -7.19
C LYS A 164 0.01 -10.80 -6.50
N TYR A 165 -1.22 -10.79 -7.00
CA TYR A 165 -2.24 -11.77 -6.62
C TYR A 165 -1.83 -13.15 -7.10
N CYS A 166 -2.03 -14.18 -6.26
CA CYS A 166 -1.63 -15.56 -6.55
C CYS A 166 -2.56 -16.58 -5.89
N SER A 167 -2.30 -17.87 -6.15
CA SER A 167 -2.87 -18.97 -5.37
C SER A 167 -2.19 -19.08 -3.99
N LYS A 168 -2.73 -19.93 -3.14
CA LYS A 168 -2.11 -20.32 -1.86
C LYS A 168 -0.70 -20.90 -2.04
N ASP A 169 -0.44 -21.53 -3.19
CA ASP A 169 0.85 -22.16 -3.51
C ASP A 169 1.77 -21.23 -4.32
N GLY A 170 1.35 -19.98 -4.55
CA GLY A 170 2.14 -18.94 -5.22
C GLY A 170 2.04 -18.93 -6.75
N ASP A 171 1.09 -19.68 -7.34
CA ASP A 171 0.80 -19.60 -8.77
C ASP A 171 0.17 -18.24 -9.13
N VAL A 172 0.81 -17.53 -10.05
CA VAL A 172 0.36 -16.21 -10.54
C VAL A 172 -0.33 -16.39 -11.88
N SER A 173 -1.51 -17.00 -11.87
CA SER A 173 -2.35 -17.10 -13.06
C SER A 173 -3.55 -16.16 -12.98
N GLU A 174 -4.19 -15.90 -14.13
CA GLU A 174 -5.34 -15.00 -14.22
C GLU A 174 -6.53 -15.48 -13.36
N ASN A 175 -6.64 -16.78 -13.09
CA ASN A 175 -7.68 -17.35 -12.22
C ASN A 175 -7.67 -16.80 -10.79
N TYR A 176 -6.51 -16.34 -10.32
CA TYR A 176 -6.35 -15.77 -8.99
C TYR A 176 -6.38 -14.24 -8.96
N ASN A 177 -6.66 -13.61 -10.11
CA ASN A 177 -6.81 -12.17 -10.23
C ASN A 177 -8.21 -11.74 -9.78
N PRO A 178 -8.37 -11.06 -8.63
CA PRO A 178 -9.70 -10.76 -8.11
C PRO A 178 -10.38 -9.58 -8.81
N ASN A 179 -9.63 -8.68 -9.42
CA ASN A 179 -10.11 -7.35 -9.79
C ASN A 179 -9.79 -6.90 -11.22
N GLY A 180 -9.01 -7.71 -11.98
CA GLY A 180 -8.64 -7.41 -13.36
C GLY A 180 -7.32 -6.65 -13.53
N SER A 181 -6.54 -6.46 -12.47
CA SER A 181 -5.22 -5.81 -12.53
C SER A 181 -4.30 -6.46 -13.55
N ILE A 182 -3.61 -5.63 -14.35
CA ILE A 182 -2.65 -6.13 -15.34
C ILE A 182 -1.60 -7.01 -14.68
N LYS A 183 -1.27 -8.18 -15.27
CA LYS A 183 -0.30 -9.15 -14.73
C LYS A 183 -0.48 -9.50 -13.25
N ASN A 184 -1.71 -9.47 -12.74
CA ASN A 184 -2.05 -9.70 -11.33
C ASN A 184 -1.38 -8.72 -10.36
N ILE A 185 -0.96 -7.54 -10.80
CA ILE A 185 -0.30 -6.56 -9.95
C ILE A 185 -1.24 -6.12 -8.83
N ALA A 186 -0.81 -6.33 -7.59
CA ALA A 186 -1.50 -5.92 -6.38
C ALA A 186 -0.79 -4.76 -5.66
N GLY A 187 0.45 -4.46 -6.05
CA GLY A 187 1.25 -3.36 -5.51
C GLY A 187 2.56 -3.15 -6.27
N ILE A 188 3.05 -1.92 -6.24
CA ILE A 188 4.27 -1.50 -6.94
C ILE A 188 5.16 -0.62 -6.07
N PHE A 189 6.44 -0.57 -6.44
CA PHE A 189 7.41 0.41 -5.96
C PHE A 189 7.60 1.57 -6.93
N ASN A 190 8.09 2.70 -6.42
CA ASN A 190 8.78 3.68 -7.25
C ASN A 190 10.19 3.17 -7.64
N LYS A 191 10.89 3.87 -8.54
CA LYS A 191 12.24 3.48 -9.02
C LYS A 191 13.27 3.33 -7.88
N ASN A 192 13.20 4.17 -6.86
CA ASN A 192 14.12 4.14 -5.72
C ASN A 192 13.73 3.12 -4.64
N LYS A 193 12.61 2.42 -4.80
CA LYS A 193 12.05 1.44 -3.87
C LYS A 193 11.87 1.95 -2.43
N ASN A 194 11.75 3.26 -2.26
CA ASN A 194 11.41 3.90 -0.99
C ASN A 194 9.92 4.19 -0.83
N ILE A 195 9.13 4.05 -1.89
CA ILE A 195 7.67 4.20 -1.87
C ILE A 195 7.06 2.88 -2.30
N LEU A 196 6.17 2.33 -1.46
CA LEU A 196 5.37 1.15 -1.75
C LEU A 196 3.88 1.51 -1.72
N GLY A 197 3.18 1.21 -2.80
CA GLY A 197 1.72 1.23 -2.86
C GLY A 197 1.17 -0.17 -3.08
N MET A 198 0.17 -0.59 -2.31
CA MET A 198 -0.49 -1.88 -2.49
C MET A 198 -1.96 -1.85 -2.09
N MET A 199 -2.80 -2.63 -2.79
CA MET A 199 -4.24 -2.72 -2.49
C MET A 199 -4.57 -3.58 -1.27
N PRO A 200 -3.88 -4.72 -1.03
CA PRO A 200 -4.14 -5.56 0.15
C PRO A 200 -3.75 -4.88 1.47
N HIS A 201 -4.47 -5.25 2.54
CA HIS A 201 -4.38 -4.67 3.88
C HIS A 201 -3.61 -5.58 4.86
N PRO A 202 -2.28 -5.46 5.02
CA PRO A 202 -1.55 -6.24 6.01
C PRO A 202 -1.91 -5.88 7.45
N GLU A 203 -2.33 -4.63 7.72
CA GLU A 203 -2.72 -4.14 9.06
C GLU A 203 -3.98 -4.82 9.60
N ARG A 204 -4.81 -5.40 8.75
CA ARG A 204 -6.06 -6.06 9.13
C ARG A 204 -5.91 -7.55 9.43
N VAL A 205 -4.73 -8.12 9.23
CA VAL A 205 -4.44 -9.54 9.43
C VAL A 205 -3.19 -9.75 10.31
N ILE A 206 -3.21 -9.12 11.49
CA ILE A 206 -2.14 -9.17 12.50
C ILE A 206 -2.55 -9.93 13.77
N ASP A 207 -3.75 -10.50 13.79
CA ASP A 207 -4.32 -11.19 14.95
C ASP A 207 -5.24 -12.33 14.50
N ARG A 208 -4.98 -13.54 14.96
CA ARG A 208 -5.78 -14.76 14.65
C ARG A 208 -7.22 -14.66 15.08
N SER A 209 -7.52 -13.90 16.12
CA SER A 209 -8.90 -13.71 16.59
C SER A 209 -9.78 -12.99 15.56
N LEU A 210 -9.15 -12.25 14.64
CA LEU A 210 -9.86 -11.51 13.59
C LEU A 210 -9.86 -12.26 12.24
N SER A 211 -8.75 -12.91 11.88
CA SER A 211 -8.58 -13.62 10.61
C SER A 211 -7.24 -14.37 10.57
N SER A 212 -6.40 -14.12 9.57
CA SER A 212 -5.03 -14.58 9.42
C SER A 212 -4.07 -13.70 10.25
N GLU A 213 -2.86 -14.20 10.50
CA GLU A 213 -1.75 -13.42 11.10
C GLU A 213 -0.67 -13.04 10.07
N ASP A 214 -0.93 -13.22 8.79
CA ASP A 214 0.10 -13.09 7.76
C ASP A 214 0.64 -11.67 7.61
N GLY A 215 -0.16 -10.64 7.94
CA GLY A 215 0.31 -9.26 8.04
C GLY A 215 1.44 -9.06 9.06
N THR A 216 1.54 -9.95 10.06
CA THR A 216 2.65 -9.96 11.03
C THR A 216 4.00 -10.11 10.34
N PHE A 217 4.10 -10.94 9.30
CA PHE A 217 5.34 -11.13 8.54
C PHE A 217 5.75 -9.87 7.82
N PHE A 218 4.78 -9.14 7.24
CA PHE A 218 5.02 -7.86 6.59
C PHE A 218 5.62 -6.82 7.56
N PHE A 219 4.98 -6.59 8.71
CA PHE A 219 5.43 -5.59 9.68
C PHE A 219 6.73 -5.97 10.40
N LYS A 220 6.92 -7.26 10.72
CA LYS A 220 8.19 -7.73 11.31
C LYS A 220 9.35 -7.52 10.36
N ASN A 221 9.16 -7.86 9.08
CA ASN A 221 10.18 -7.65 8.06
C ASN A 221 10.50 -6.16 7.88
N LEU A 222 9.48 -5.32 7.80
CA LEU A 222 9.64 -3.88 7.70
C LEU A 222 10.47 -3.30 8.85
N ILE A 223 10.15 -3.67 10.11
CA ILE A 223 10.88 -3.12 11.27
C ILE A 223 12.30 -3.67 11.39
N GLU A 224 12.54 -4.93 11.00
CA GLU A 224 13.87 -5.54 10.99
C GLU A 224 14.80 -4.83 9.97
N ASN A 225 14.28 -4.44 8.82
CA ASN A 225 15.04 -3.76 7.77
C ASN A 225 15.24 -2.25 8.00
N LEU A 226 14.50 -1.67 8.94
CA LEU A 226 14.66 -0.26 9.34
C LEU A 226 15.62 -0.06 10.52
N ARG A 227 15.97 -1.14 11.22
CA ARG A 227 16.96 -1.11 12.32
C ARG A 227 18.37 -1.18 11.76
#